data_7f0dd50cbf684f4b1a5d324db96156f2
#
_entry.id   7f0dd50cbf684f4b1a5d324db96156f2
#
_cell.length_a   1.000
_cell.length_b   1.000
_cell.length_c   1.000
_cell.angle_alpha   90.00
_cell.angle_beta   90.00
_cell.angle_gamma   90.00
#
_symmetry.space_group_name_H-M   'P 1'
#
loop_
_entity.id
_entity.type
_entity.pdbx_description
1 polymer ?
#
loop_
_entity_poly.entity_id
_entity_poly.type
_entity_poly.pdbx_seq_one_letter_code
_entity_poly.pdbx_strand_id
1 'polypeptide(L)'
;MNSDDIKKIALQYLKEGKLESDCIEYKKSHFQRDGILKTMCAFSNNLMNRSLSMILVGVEEHKEPELKGTPMRPICGYDESQIETVENSLKSLIGFIKPKVNYVMTHAEIDGRYFVVFAFSNNNVGPYEVLEKAEKDKTINLKRGRYVRVERDSRLATIKEEFELLKKFSDYHFTEEYSNVATIDDLDVDYIREYLNASTDRENTKNLSKQDMAEHMGLVNVETGMVKNFALLMFSRNPEKFIPYSYVELIHKSASGESVMSSKEFRGPIWKQLKNAMDEINNVYLKSLTLRVKDDLRSETIYNYPYSAVEELLTNAIVHKNYENPRSVQVYVYDDSIVITNYNKPIPPITIQDLNTKDSFPNRMYENPSIREMFKSLDLIESFGSGVGKAKRAMAENGSDGIHYQEYDENIDITSVVIPISRKYLQYSFRAIDLAMKDQNLDFEGQKTTSKDQNLDFEGQKTTSKDQIVDFGEEKIKINSVDAIGIINRSTYSNSIRKTLIAIYDRFFNEEFSRADIVSYLNASKSASTNYIGYLQNLNVVEQVKGKGKGKYRFR
;
A
#
# COMPACT_ATOMS: atom_id res chain seq x y z
N MET A 1 7.20 -11.77 -20.77
CA MET A 1 6.21 -11.32 -21.76
C MET A 1 6.69 -11.77 -23.13
N ASN A 2 5.84 -12.41 -23.94
CA ASN A 2 6.21 -12.88 -25.26
C ASN A 2 5.92 -11.82 -26.35
N SER A 3 6.37 -12.08 -27.59
CA SER A 3 6.19 -11.15 -28.71
C SER A 3 4.71 -10.84 -29.02
N ASP A 4 3.82 -11.83 -28.86
CA ASP A 4 2.39 -11.65 -29.18
C ASP A 4 1.65 -10.81 -28.13
N ASP A 5 2.06 -10.90 -26.87
CA ASP A 5 1.53 -10.03 -25.81
C ASP A 5 1.93 -8.57 -26.07
N ILE A 6 3.19 -8.35 -26.46
CA ILE A 6 3.70 -7.01 -26.79
C ILE A 6 2.95 -6.41 -27.98
N LYS A 7 2.69 -7.20 -29.03
CA LYS A 7 1.89 -6.76 -30.18
C LYS A 7 0.48 -6.33 -29.76
N LYS A 8 -0.19 -7.13 -28.93
CA LYS A 8 -1.54 -6.82 -28.44
C LYS A 8 -1.58 -5.51 -27.66
N ILE A 9 -0.60 -5.31 -26.75
CA ILE A 9 -0.50 -4.08 -25.95
C ILE A 9 -0.21 -2.87 -26.84
N ALA A 10 0.73 -2.98 -27.79
CA ALA A 10 1.06 -1.88 -28.70
C ALA A 10 -0.14 -1.49 -29.58
N LEU A 11 -0.88 -2.47 -30.11
CA LEU A 11 -2.11 -2.23 -30.87
C LEU A 11 -3.21 -1.60 -30.02
N GLN A 12 -3.35 -2.01 -28.76
CA GLN A 12 -4.28 -1.42 -27.83
C GLN A 12 -3.94 0.06 -27.58
N TYR A 13 -2.67 0.38 -27.31
CA TYR A 13 -2.22 1.76 -27.08
C TYR A 13 -2.50 2.69 -28.27
N LEU A 14 -2.28 2.20 -29.51
CA LEU A 14 -2.62 2.96 -30.71
C LEU A 14 -4.13 3.16 -30.88
N LYS A 15 -4.95 2.14 -30.58
CA LYS A 15 -6.42 2.23 -30.68
C LYS A 15 -7.02 3.18 -29.64
N GLU A 16 -6.47 3.18 -28.44
CA GLU A 16 -6.91 4.05 -27.34
C GLU A 16 -6.35 5.48 -27.43
N GLY A 17 -5.44 5.75 -28.36
CA GLY A 17 -4.77 7.05 -28.45
C GLY A 17 -3.89 7.33 -27.22
N LYS A 18 -3.18 6.31 -26.71
CA LYS A 18 -2.40 6.41 -25.48
C LYS A 18 -1.35 7.52 -25.60
N LEU A 19 -1.32 8.40 -24.59
CA LEU A 19 -0.39 9.52 -24.53
C LEU A 19 1.06 9.03 -24.37
N GLU A 20 2.00 9.65 -25.08
CA GLU A 20 3.43 9.49 -24.86
C GLU A 20 3.81 9.81 -23.40
N SER A 21 4.66 8.99 -22.81
CA SER A 21 4.95 9.05 -21.37
C SER A 21 6.38 8.62 -21.06
N ASP A 22 6.67 8.40 -19.79
CA ASP A 22 7.95 7.86 -19.33
C ASP A 22 8.17 6.38 -19.69
N CYS A 23 7.15 5.69 -20.24
CA CYS A 23 7.24 4.32 -20.70
C CYS A 23 6.77 4.10 -22.15
N ILE A 24 6.31 5.14 -22.85
CA ILE A 24 5.85 5.05 -24.25
C ILE A 24 6.47 6.17 -25.06
N GLU A 25 7.02 5.82 -26.22
CA GLU A 25 7.60 6.75 -27.19
C GLU A 25 7.10 6.44 -28.58
N TYR A 26 6.68 7.46 -29.34
CA TYR A 26 6.34 7.37 -30.75
C TYR A 26 7.43 7.96 -31.62
N LYS A 27 7.80 7.27 -32.69
CA LYS A 27 8.78 7.75 -33.68
C LYS A 27 8.25 7.58 -35.08
N LYS A 28 8.14 8.69 -35.81
CA LYS A 28 7.65 8.71 -37.19
C LYS A 28 8.45 7.80 -38.10
N SER A 29 9.76 7.72 -37.92
CA SER A 29 10.65 7.01 -38.83
C SER A 29 11.89 6.46 -38.10
N HIS A 30 12.42 5.33 -38.60
CA HIS A 30 13.70 4.75 -38.20
C HIS A 30 14.89 5.65 -38.48
N PHE A 31 14.75 6.70 -39.29
CA PHE A 31 15.78 7.72 -39.53
C PHE A 31 15.97 8.69 -38.36
N GLN A 32 15.06 8.72 -37.39
CA GLN A 32 15.21 9.49 -36.13
C GLN A 32 16.17 8.80 -35.15
N ARG A 33 17.37 8.45 -35.64
CA ARG A 33 18.37 7.59 -34.99
C ARG A 33 18.74 8.09 -33.59
N ASP A 34 19.01 9.38 -33.43
CA ASP A 34 19.39 10.00 -32.16
C ASP A 34 18.27 9.84 -31.10
N GLY A 35 17.05 10.22 -31.51
CA GLY A 35 15.88 10.11 -30.64
C GLY A 35 15.60 8.67 -30.21
N ILE A 36 15.73 7.72 -31.14
CA ILE A 36 15.52 6.29 -30.86
C ILE A 36 16.63 5.77 -29.93
N LEU A 37 17.91 6.04 -30.23
CA LEU A 37 19.05 5.56 -29.45
C LEU A 37 19.02 6.08 -28.01
N LYS A 38 18.78 7.39 -27.82
CA LYS A 38 18.68 7.95 -26.46
C LYS A 38 17.53 7.35 -25.67
N THR A 39 16.38 7.10 -26.30
CA THR A 39 15.22 6.51 -25.66
C THR A 39 15.44 5.01 -25.37
N MET A 40 16.10 4.26 -26.25
CA MET A 40 16.52 2.88 -25.98
C MET A 40 17.40 2.80 -24.71
N CYS A 41 18.40 3.67 -24.59
CA CYS A 41 19.26 3.74 -23.42
C CYS A 41 18.45 4.11 -22.17
N ALA A 42 17.58 5.12 -22.26
CA ALA A 42 16.76 5.58 -21.15
C ALA A 42 15.76 4.53 -20.67
N PHE A 43 15.10 3.81 -21.58
CA PHE A 43 14.18 2.73 -21.24
C PHE A 43 14.91 1.49 -20.68
N SER A 44 16.14 1.23 -21.13
CA SER A 44 16.99 0.18 -20.55
C SER A 44 17.41 0.53 -19.13
N ASN A 45 17.74 1.78 -18.85
CA ASN A 45 18.02 2.29 -17.51
C ASN A 45 16.79 2.29 -16.60
N ASN A 46 15.63 2.53 -17.19
CA ASN A 46 14.33 2.42 -16.52
C ASN A 46 14.34 3.04 -15.11
N LEU A 47 14.75 4.30 -15.00
CA LEU A 47 14.90 5.00 -13.72
C LEU A 47 13.60 4.96 -12.88
N MET A 48 12.44 5.01 -13.55
CA MET A 48 11.12 5.01 -12.90
C MET A 48 10.57 3.61 -12.60
N ASN A 49 11.38 2.54 -12.78
CA ASN A 49 11.02 1.15 -12.48
C ASN A 49 9.74 0.64 -13.16
N ARG A 50 9.48 1.04 -14.39
CA ARG A 50 8.33 0.59 -15.17
C ARG A 50 8.44 -0.90 -15.50
N SER A 51 7.34 -1.63 -15.41
CA SER A 51 7.29 -3.06 -15.76
C SER A 51 7.53 -3.30 -17.26
N LEU A 52 7.08 -2.35 -18.10
CA LEU A 52 7.21 -2.39 -19.55
C LEU A 52 7.34 -0.98 -20.09
N SER A 53 8.34 -0.77 -20.98
CA SER A 53 8.48 0.45 -21.75
C SER A 53 8.55 0.09 -23.24
N MET A 54 7.97 0.93 -24.12
CA MET A 54 7.90 0.63 -25.55
C MET A 54 8.22 1.85 -26.42
N ILE A 55 8.99 1.61 -27.50
CA ILE A 55 9.18 2.55 -28.61
C ILE A 55 8.42 1.99 -29.81
N LEU A 56 7.48 2.75 -30.35
CA LEU A 56 6.74 2.42 -31.56
C LEU A 56 7.28 3.24 -32.73
N VAL A 57 7.91 2.58 -33.70
CA VAL A 57 8.56 3.22 -34.83
C VAL A 57 7.70 3.03 -36.09
N GLY A 58 7.39 4.11 -36.78
CA GLY A 58 6.39 4.21 -37.84
C GLY A 58 5.12 4.93 -37.41
N VAL A 59 5.15 5.54 -36.23
CA VAL A 59 4.02 6.26 -35.65
C VAL A 59 4.43 7.69 -35.36
N GLU A 60 3.69 8.66 -35.86
CA GLU A 60 3.90 10.09 -35.60
C GLU A 60 2.95 10.53 -34.45
N GLU A 61 3.43 11.40 -33.59
CA GLU A 61 2.63 12.04 -32.57
C GLU A 61 1.95 13.31 -33.10
N HIS A 62 0.77 13.62 -32.54
CA HIS A 62 0.12 14.92 -32.77
C HIS A 62 0.96 16.06 -32.18
N LYS A 63 1.01 17.19 -32.90
CA LYS A 63 1.72 18.39 -32.46
C LYS A 63 0.79 19.50 -31.98
N GLU A 64 -0.49 19.39 -32.31
CA GLU A 64 -1.53 20.31 -31.87
C GLU A 64 -1.64 20.28 -30.33
N PRO A 65 -1.78 21.45 -29.65
CA PRO A 65 -1.75 21.54 -28.18
C PRO A 65 -2.71 20.60 -27.47
N GLU A 66 -3.91 20.40 -28.01
CA GLU A 66 -4.98 19.57 -27.41
C GLU A 66 -4.71 18.06 -27.52
N LEU A 67 -3.98 17.62 -28.54
CA LEU A 67 -3.71 16.21 -28.83
C LEU A 67 -2.23 15.84 -28.71
N LYS A 68 -1.40 16.80 -28.30
CA LYS A 68 0.07 16.65 -28.26
C LYS A 68 0.51 15.41 -27.50
N GLY A 69 1.31 14.58 -28.20
CA GLY A 69 1.85 13.34 -27.65
C GLY A 69 0.94 12.14 -27.82
N THR A 70 -0.25 12.28 -28.42
CA THR A 70 -1.07 11.13 -28.81
C THR A 70 -0.67 10.66 -30.22
N PRO A 71 -0.82 9.35 -30.55
CA PRO A 71 -0.45 8.83 -31.85
C PRO A 71 -1.41 9.30 -32.95
N MET A 72 -0.86 9.81 -34.07
CA MET A 72 -1.65 10.14 -35.24
C MET A 72 -2.15 8.87 -35.94
N ARG A 73 -3.40 8.89 -36.40
CA ARG A 73 -4.00 7.83 -37.20
C ARG A 73 -4.71 8.40 -38.44
N PRO A 74 -4.62 7.71 -39.63
CA PRO A 74 -3.84 6.49 -39.86
C PRO A 74 -2.36 6.71 -39.65
N ILE A 75 -1.61 5.66 -39.22
CA ILE A 75 -0.16 5.77 -38.99
C ILE A 75 0.60 6.00 -40.30
N CYS A 76 1.76 6.67 -40.21
CA CYS A 76 2.65 6.80 -41.35
C CYS A 76 3.23 5.46 -41.80
N GLY A 77 3.62 4.60 -40.89
CA GLY A 77 3.96 3.18 -41.07
C GLY A 77 4.90 2.84 -42.22
N TYR A 78 5.06 1.57 -42.47
CA TYR A 78 5.89 0.98 -43.53
C TYR A 78 5.09 -0.02 -44.34
N ASP A 79 5.52 -0.29 -45.58
CA ASP A 79 5.06 -1.44 -46.36
C ASP A 79 5.72 -2.72 -45.83
N GLU A 80 5.06 -3.87 -45.97
CA GLU A 80 5.57 -5.15 -45.46
C GLU A 80 6.98 -5.44 -45.96
N SER A 81 7.27 -5.17 -47.22
CA SER A 81 8.59 -5.34 -47.84
C SER A 81 9.71 -4.51 -47.24
N GLN A 82 9.40 -3.46 -46.49
CA GLN A 82 10.37 -2.56 -45.87
C GLN A 82 10.74 -3.02 -44.42
N ILE A 83 9.93 -3.87 -43.79
CA ILE A 83 10.05 -4.21 -42.38
C ILE A 83 11.42 -4.78 -42.04
N GLU A 84 11.92 -5.74 -42.81
CA GLU A 84 13.23 -6.35 -42.55
C GLU A 84 14.36 -5.29 -42.58
N THR A 85 14.33 -4.37 -43.53
CA THR A 85 15.30 -3.29 -43.66
C THR A 85 15.23 -2.34 -42.45
N VAL A 86 14.02 -1.99 -42.04
CA VAL A 86 13.78 -1.13 -40.86
C VAL A 86 14.27 -1.80 -39.57
N GLU A 87 13.93 -3.08 -39.36
CA GLU A 87 14.39 -3.83 -38.20
C GLU A 87 15.91 -3.94 -38.13
N ASN A 88 16.59 -4.21 -39.26
CA ASN A 88 18.04 -4.29 -39.31
C ASN A 88 18.71 -2.94 -39.05
N SER A 89 18.13 -1.85 -39.57
CA SER A 89 18.58 -0.48 -39.27
C SER A 89 18.48 -0.20 -37.76
N LEU A 90 17.36 -0.54 -37.12
CA LEU A 90 17.12 -0.31 -35.70
C LEU A 90 18.01 -1.19 -34.83
N LYS A 91 18.23 -2.47 -35.20
CA LYS A 91 19.15 -3.39 -34.49
C LYS A 91 20.58 -2.81 -34.46
N SER A 92 21.01 -2.12 -35.49
CA SER A 92 22.34 -1.51 -35.53
C SER A 92 22.58 -0.48 -34.43
N LEU A 93 21.51 0.21 -33.95
CA LEU A 93 21.60 1.21 -32.89
C LEU A 93 21.95 0.60 -31.54
N ILE A 94 21.48 -0.62 -31.26
CA ILE A 94 21.71 -1.31 -29.99
C ILE A 94 23.20 -1.50 -29.71
N GLY A 95 23.99 -1.68 -30.79
CA GLY A 95 25.45 -1.81 -30.68
C GLY A 95 26.15 -0.58 -30.10
N PHE A 96 25.48 0.57 -29.98
CA PHE A 96 26.02 1.78 -29.36
C PHE A 96 25.75 1.87 -27.86
N ILE A 97 25.05 0.89 -27.27
CA ILE A 97 24.71 0.86 -25.84
C ILE A 97 25.47 -0.27 -25.15
N LYS A 98 25.99 -0.03 -23.94
CA LYS A 98 26.55 -1.04 -23.04
C LYS A 98 25.99 -0.85 -21.63
N PRO A 99 25.85 -1.94 -20.85
CA PRO A 99 26.01 -3.35 -21.24
C PRO A 99 25.02 -3.76 -22.33
N LYS A 100 25.03 -5.05 -22.73
CA LYS A 100 24.13 -5.55 -23.79
C LYS A 100 22.67 -5.37 -23.37
N VAL A 101 21.90 -4.64 -24.17
CA VAL A 101 20.49 -4.35 -23.92
C VAL A 101 19.65 -5.62 -24.04
N ASN A 102 18.77 -5.83 -23.07
CA ASN A 102 17.74 -6.86 -23.13
C ASN A 102 16.43 -6.24 -23.64
N TYR A 103 15.93 -6.71 -24.76
CA TYR A 103 14.74 -6.16 -25.43
C TYR A 103 14.00 -7.23 -26.21
N VAL A 104 12.73 -6.98 -26.49
CA VAL A 104 11.95 -7.72 -27.48
C VAL A 104 11.63 -6.77 -28.63
N MET A 105 11.94 -7.19 -29.85
CA MET A 105 11.56 -6.44 -31.05
C MET A 105 10.55 -7.27 -31.85
N THR A 106 9.49 -6.62 -32.29
CA THR A 106 8.45 -7.21 -33.11
C THR A 106 7.82 -6.14 -34.00
N HIS A 107 6.98 -6.54 -34.94
CA HIS A 107 6.18 -5.62 -35.75
C HIS A 107 4.71 -6.01 -35.71
N ALA A 108 3.84 -5.05 -35.98
CA ALA A 108 2.40 -5.27 -36.08
C ALA A 108 1.81 -4.37 -37.18
N GLU A 109 0.62 -4.70 -37.62
CA GLU A 109 -0.12 -3.97 -38.64
C GLU A 109 -1.33 -3.27 -38.03
N ILE A 110 -1.54 -2.02 -38.42
CA ILE A 110 -2.76 -1.25 -38.15
C ILE A 110 -3.00 -0.26 -39.31
N ASP A 111 -4.25 -0.04 -39.66
CA ASP A 111 -4.66 0.88 -40.74
C ASP A 111 -4.01 0.53 -42.12
N GLY A 112 -3.71 -0.76 -42.39
CA GLY A 112 -3.04 -1.22 -43.60
C GLY A 112 -1.54 -0.88 -43.69
N ARG A 113 -0.91 -0.47 -42.56
CA ARG A 113 0.52 -0.13 -42.51
C ARG A 113 1.18 -0.84 -41.35
N TYR A 114 2.46 -1.17 -41.50
CA TYR A 114 3.25 -1.85 -40.49
C TYR A 114 4.06 -0.83 -39.64
N PHE A 115 4.24 -1.15 -38.37
CA PHE A 115 5.11 -0.43 -37.45
C PHE A 115 5.96 -1.42 -36.63
N VAL A 116 7.13 -0.97 -36.18
CA VAL A 116 8.06 -1.78 -35.38
C VAL A 116 7.96 -1.36 -33.92
N VAL A 117 7.93 -2.34 -33.01
CA VAL A 117 7.87 -2.16 -31.57
C VAL A 117 9.16 -2.65 -30.94
N PHE A 118 9.82 -1.79 -30.16
CA PHE A 118 10.82 -2.19 -29.18
C PHE A 118 10.19 -2.19 -27.80
N ALA A 119 10.32 -3.28 -27.10
CA ALA A 119 9.83 -3.42 -25.74
C ALA A 119 11.00 -3.71 -24.79
N PHE A 120 11.02 -3.00 -23.68
CA PHE A 120 12.01 -3.09 -22.62
C PHE A 120 11.28 -3.44 -21.34
N SER A 121 11.67 -4.55 -20.71
CA SER A 121 11.20 -4.95 -19.40
C SER A 121 12.20 -4.57 -18.32
N ASN A 122 11.75 -4.47 -17.08
CA ASN A 122 12.64 -4.27 -15.95
C ASN A 122 13.66 -5.42 -15.85
N ASN A 123 14.91 -5.10 -15.58
CA ASN A 123 16.01 -6.08 -15.43
C ASN A 123 17.04 -5.55 -14.44
N ASN A 124 17.92 -6.44 -13.96
CA ASN A 124 18.95 -6.14 -12.96
C ASN A 124 20.33 -5.90 -13.60
N VAL A 125 20.42 -5.76 -14.91
CA VAL A 125 21.66 -5.47 -15.63
C VAL A 125 21.70 -3.99 -15.98
N GLY A 126 22.82 -3.34 -15.67
CA GLY A 126 23.02 -1.91 -15.92
C GLY A 126 24.13 -1.32 -15.04
N PRO A 127 24.24 -0.01 -14.90
CA PRO A 127 23.53 1.01 -15.68
C PRO A 127 23.99 1.03 -17.15
N TYR A 128 23.06 1.35 -18.05
CA TYR A 128 23.32 1.42 -19.49
C TYR A 128 23.85 2.80 -19.88
N GLU A 129 24.84 2.81 -20.78
CA GLU A 129 25.38 4.05 -21.35
C GLU A 129 25.48 3.99 -22.88
N VAL A 130 25.28 5.11 -23.52
CA VAL A 130 25.63 5.34 -24.95
C VAL A 130 27.13 5.52 -25.01
N LEU A 131 27.78 4.75 -25.88
CA LEU A 131 29.24 4.71 -26.02
C LEU A 131 29.78 5.88 -26.83
N GLU A 132 31.04 6.23 -26.60
CA GLU A 132 31.79 7.24 -27.37
C GLU A 132 31.80 7.00 -28.90
N LYS A 133 31.71 5.75 -29.34
CA LYS A 133 31.60 5.43 -30.76
C LYS A 133 30.36 6.02 -31.44
N ALA A 134 29.28 6.30 -30.66
CA ALA A 134 28.11 7.01 -31.19
C ALA A 134 28.44 8.46 -31.57
N GLU A 135 29.34 9.12 -30.85
CA GLU A 135 29.81 10.49 -31.17
C GLU A 135 30.65 10.53 -32.44
N LYS A 136 31.27 9.40 -32.79
CA LYS A 136 32.11 9.25 -33.98
C LYS A 136 31.33 8.81 -35.22
N ASP A 137 30.09 8.41 -35.07
CA ASP A 137 29.20 8.01 -36.16
C ASP A 137 28.59 9.29 -36.80
N LYS A 138 28.86 9.52 -38.08
CA LYS A 138 28.34 10.70 -38.78
C LYS A 138 26.83 10.75 -38.92
N THR A 139 26.14 9.64 -38.62
CA THR A 139 24.68 9.52 -38.68
C THR A 139 24.01 9.68 -37.30
N ILE A 140 24.81 9.83 -36.23
CA ILE A 140 24.36 9.98 -34.86
C ILE A 140 25.01 11.22 -34.25
N ASN A 141 24.18 12.06 -33.64
CA ASN A 141 24.63 13.28 -32.95
C ASN A 141 24.25 13.23 -31.47
N LEU A 142 24.73 12.17 -30.77
CA LEU A 142 24.50 11.99 -29.36
C LEU A 142 25.82 11.96 -28.59
N LYS A 143 25.84 12.65 -27.45
CA LYS A 143 26.93 12.57 -26.47
C LYS A 143 26.97 11.21 -25.80
N ARG A 144 28.18 10.76 -25.44
CA ARG A 144 28.39 9.64 -24.53
C ARG A 144 27.73 9.92 -23.21
N GLY A 145 27.15 8.90 -22.58
CA GLY A 145 26.63 8.97 -21.20
C GLY A 145 25.39 8.13 -20.97
N ARG A 146 24.89 8.22 -19.75
CA ARG A 146 23.68 7.53 -19.31
C ARG A 146 22.47 8.40 -19.60
N TYR A 147 21.53 7.87 -20.33
CA TYR A 147 20.26 8.55 -20.62
C TYR A 147 19.17 8.00 -19.71
N VAL A 148 18.31 8.90 -19.24
CA VAL A 148 17.12 8.61 -18.44
C VAL A 148 15.89 9.21 -19.09
N ARG A 149 14.74 8.63 -18.83
CA ARG A 149 13.44 9.13 -19.28
C ARG A 149 12.73 9.77 -18.08
N VAL A 150 12.40 11.04 -18.22
CA VAL A 150 11.60 11.78 -17.24
C VAL A 150 10.41 12.35 -17.99
N GLU A 151 9.22 11.99 -17.58
CA GLU A 151 7.99 12.30 -18.32
C GLU A 151 8.08 11.87 -19.79
N ARG A 152 8.16 12.82 -20.73
CA ARG A 152 8.24 12.58 -22.18
C ARG A 152 9.60 12.91 -22.79
N ASP A 153 10.59 13.22 -21.97
CA ASP A 153 11.93 13.55 -22.47
C ASP A 153 12.98 12.51 -22.07
N SER A 154 13.73 12.07 -23.06
CA SER A 154 14.93 11.24 -22.86
C SER A 154 16.17 12.14 -22.94
N ARG A 155 16.89 12.30 -21.83
CA ARG A 155 18.03 13.20 -21.68
C ARG A 155 19.17 12.55 -20.90
N LEU A 156 20.34 13.17 -20.92
CA LEU A 156 21.44 12.76 -20.06
C LEU A 156 21.02 12.84 -18.58
N ALA A 157 21.41 11.83 -17.84
CA ALA A 157 21.20 11.80 -16.40
C ALA A 157 21.97 12.94 -15.72
N THR A 158 21.36 13.54 -14.72
CA THR A 158 22.03 14.43 -13.77
C THR A 158 22.92 13.60 -12.83
N ILE A 159 23.83 14.24 -12.09
CA ILE A 159 24.70 13.55 -11.11
C ILE A 159 23.87 12.76 -10.10
N LYS A 160 22.74 13.31 -9.64
CA LYS A 160 21.84 12.62 -8.70
C LYS A 160 21.21 11.38 -9.34
N GLU A 161 20.71 11.50 -10.55
CA GLU A 161 20.11 10.38 -11.29
C GLU A 161 21.15 9.31 -11.66
N GLU A 162 22.40 9.68 -11.97
CA GLU A 162 23.48 8.72 -12.14
C GLU A 162 23.76 7.92 -10.86
N PHE A 163 23.74 8.59 -9.72
CA PHE A 163 23.88 7.93 -8.42
C PHE A 163 22.74 6.95 -8.14
N GLU A 164 21.50 7.34 -8.43
CA GLU A 164 20.33 6.44 -8.31
C GLU A 164 20.42 5.24 -9.27
N LEU A 165 20.91 5.44 -10.51
CA LEU A 165 21.16 4.34 -11.43
C LEU A 165 22.24 3.38 -10.93
N LEU A 166 23.33 3.92 -10.36
CA LEU A 166 24.38 3.08 -9.79
C LEU A 166 23.86 2.24 -8.62
N LYS A 167 23.08 2.84 -7.73
CA LYS A 167 22.41 2.10 -6.63
C LYS A 167 21.49 1.02 -7.18
N LYS A 168 20.64 1.36 -8.15
CA LYS A 168 19.66 0.44 -8.73
C LYS A 168 20.29 -0.81 -9.33
N PHE A 169 21.46 -0.70 -9.94
CA PHE A 169 22.12 -1.81 -10.64
C PHE A 169 23.32 -2.41 -9.89
N SER A 170 23.56 -1.96 -8.65
CA SER A 170 24.51 -2.58 -7.74
C SER A 170 23.78 -3.44 -6.70
N ASP A 171 24.50 -4.34 -6.08
CA ASP A 171 24.01 -5.08 -4.88
C ASP A 171 24.05 -4.19 -3.63
N TYR A 172 23.75 -2.88 -3.80
CA TYR A 172 23.75 -1.92 -2.72
C TYR A 172 22.52 -2.08 -1.85
N HIS A 173 22.74 -2.32 -0.57
CA HIS A 173 21.72 -2.30 0.47
C HIS A 173 22.21 -1.41 1.59
N PHE A 174 21.53 -0.30 1.83
CA PHE A 174 21.91 0.66 2.88
C PHE A 174 22.16 -0.01 4.23
N THR A 175 21.34 -0.98 4.58
CA THR A 175 21.45 -1.67 5.87
C THR A 175 22.69 -2.58 5.97
N GLU A 176 23.25 -3.03 4.84
CA GLU A 176 24.48 -3.82 4.81
C GLU A 176 25.76 -2.95 4.83
N GLU A 177 25.63 -1.65 4.60
CA GLU A 177 26.74 -0.72 4.63
C GLU A 177 27.22 -0.45 6.07
N TYR A 178 28.49 -0.07 6.20
CA TYR A 178 29.09 0.29 7.47
C TYR A 178 28.83 1.77 7.81
N SER A 179 28.50 2.02 9.08
CA SER A 179 28.38 3.37 9.60
C SER A 179 29.75 4.03 9.70
N ASN A 180 29.88 5.27 9.23
CA ASN A 180 31.11 6.05 9.32
C ASN A 180 31.31 6.68 10.70
N VAL A 181 30.34 6.63 11.60
CA VAL A 181 30.34 7.35 12.88
C VAL A 181 30.08 6.44 14.08
N ALA A 182 29.52 5.26 13.88
CA ALA A 182 29.21 4.34 14.96
C ALA A 182 30.30 3.32 15.18
N THR A 183 30.45 2.90 16.43
CA THR A 183 31.40 1.86 16.87
C THR A 183 30.63 0.73 17.58
N ILE A 184 31.32 -0.34 17.93
CA ILE A 184 30.72 -1.45 18.68
C ILE A 184 30.15 -1.01 20.02
N ASP A 185 30.62 0.10 20.60
CA ASP A 185 30.12 0.63 21.87
C ASP A 185 28.70 1.18 21.76
N ASP A 186 28.28 1.53 20.57
CA ASP A 186 26.91 1.98 20.28
C ASP A 186 25.90 0.83 20.18
N LEU A 187 26.37 -0.44 20.17
CA LEU A 187 25.53 -1.63 20.29
C LEU A 187 25.33 -1.99 21.75
N ASP A 188 24.13 -2.40 22.12
CA ASP A 188 23.79 -2.86 23.47
C ASP A 188 23.99 -4.37 23.58
N VAL A 189 24.85 -4.78 24.52
CA VAL A 189 25.16 -6.21 24.74
C VAL A 189 23.94 -6.99 25.24
N ASP A 190 23.05 -6.35 25.99
CA ASP A 190 21.86 -7.01 26.52
C ASP A 190 20.85 -7.30 25.41
N TYR A 191 20.72 -6.40 24.43
CA TYR A 191 19.90 -6.64 23.24
C TYR A 191 20.47 -7.73 22.35
N ILE A 192 21.79 -7.80 22.18
CA ILE A 192 22.44 -8.90 21.45
C ILE A 192 22.17 -10.22 22.16
N ARG A 193 22.33 -10.29 23.47
CA ARG A 193 22.05 -11.50 24.26
C ARG A 193 20.58 -11.89 24.25
N GLU A 194 19.67 -10.92 24.39
CA GLU A 194 18.23 -11.17 24.32
C GLU A 194 17.83 -11.76 22.96
N TYR A 195 18.37 -11.21 21.87
CA TYR A 195 18.18 -11.74 20.52
C TYR A 195 18.71 -13.18 20.39
N LEU A 196 19.96 -13.44 20.81
CA LEU A 196 20.55 -14.76 20.74
C LEU A 196 19.82 -15.81 21.58
N ASN A 197 19.26 -15.40 22.73
CA ASN A 197 18.45 -16.28 23.58
C ASN A 197 17.06 -16.58 22.96
N ALA A 198 16.50 -15.65 22.20
CA ALA A 198 15.20 -15.79 21.56
C ALA A 198 15.30 -16.51 20.19
N SER A 199 16.45 -16.39 19.51
CA SER A 199 16.70 -17.05 18.22
C SER A 199 16.96 -18.56 18.38
N THR A 200 16.87 -19.29 17.30
CA THR A 200 17.11 -20.74 17.25
C THR A 200 18.55 -21.15 17.54
N ASP A 201 19.51 -20.21 17.51
CA ASP A 201 20.95 -20.47 17.75
C ASP A 201 21.35 -20.39 19.23
N ARG A 202 20.61 -21.06 20.10
CA ARG A 202 20.77 -21.00 21.56
C ARG A 202 22.10 -21.55 22.13
N GLU A 203 22.94 -22.17 21.35
CA GLU A 203 24.12 -22.88 21.88
C GLU A 203 25.36 -22.00 22.01
N ASN A 204 25.81 -21.77 23.25
CA ASN A 204 27.11 -21.23 23.67
C ASN A 204 27.34 -19.72 23.79
N THR A 205 26.31 -18.88 23.91
CA THR A 205 26.50 -17.43 24.00
C THR A 205 26.84 -16.89 25.38
N LYS A 206 26.68 -17.69 26.46
CA LYS A 206 26.80 -17.22 27.85
C LYS A 206 28.18 -16.67 28.23
N ASN A 207 29.23 -17.15 27.57
CA ASN A 207 30.62 -16.80 27.87
C ASN A 207 31.29 -15.94 26.79
N LEU A 208 30.56 -15.54 25.74
CA LEU A 208 31.12 -14.72 24.69
C LEU A 208 31.17 -13.24 25.10
N SER A 209 32.27 -12.57 24.76
CA SER A 209 32.36 -11.13 24.88
C SER A 209 31.43 -10.45 23.88
N LYS A 210 31.15 -9.15 24.10
CA LYS A 210 30.38 -8.34 23.13
C LYS A 210 31.03 -8.36 21.74
N GLN A 211 32.36 -8.27 21.71
CA GLN A 211 33.14 -8.32 20.47
C GLN A 211 32.93 -9.65 19.73
N ASP A 212 33.11 -10.79 20.44
CA ASP A 212 32.98 -12.11 19.84
C ASP A 212 31.57 -12.35 19.29
N MET A 213 30.52 -11.92 20.02
CA MET A 213 29.14 -12.00 19.56
C MET A 213 28.92 -11.15 18.31
N ALA A 214 29.42 -9.91 18.30
CA ALA A 214 29.24 -8.99 17.17
C ALA A 214 29.97 -9.49 15.91
N GLU A 215 31.16 -10.05 16.06
CA GLU A 215 31.93 -10.65 14.96
C GLU A 215 31.25 -11.91 14.41
N HIS A 216 30.82 -12.81 15.31
CA HIS A 216 30.13 -14.05 14.93
C HIS A 216 28.84 -13.78 14.15
N MET A 217 28.09 -12.75 14.55
CA MET A 217 26.86 -12.35 13.90
C MET A 217 27.07 -11.44 12.67
N GLY A 218 28.32 -11.11 12.33
CA GLY A 218 28.64 -10.20 11.21
C GLY A 218 28.15 -8.77 11.38
N LEU A 219 28.02 -8.30 12.63
CA LEU A 219 27.54 -6.96 12.94
C LEU A 219 28.61 -5.88 12.71
N VAL A 220 29.89 -6.29 12.76
CA VAL A 220 31.05 -5.42 12.66
C VAL A 220 32.05 -5.94 11.63
N ASN A 221 32.84 -5.04 11.09
CA ASN A 221 34.01 -5.39 10.31
C ASN A 221 35.16 -5.70 11.28
N VAL A 222 35.73 -6.91 11.21
CA VAL A 222 36.79 -7.39 12.12
C VAL A 222 38.07 -6.57 12.01
N GLU A 223 38.40 -6.06 10.80
CA GLU A 223 39.64 -5.30 10.58
C GLU A 223 39.51 -3.83 10.98
N THR A 224 38.36 -3.21 10.70
CA THR A 224 38.16 -1.77 10.91
C THR A 224 37.38 -1.43 12.17
N GLY A 225 36.67 -2.40 12.77
CA GLY A 225 35.76 -2.18 13.90
C GLY A 225 34.48 -1.42 13.54
N MET A 226 34.25 -1.13 12.27
CA MET A 226 33.05 -0.39 11.81
C MET A 226 31.81 -1.25 11.93
N VAL A 227 30.71 -0.65 12.35
CA VAL A 227 29.41 -1.31 12.59
C VAL A 227 28.52 -1.18 11.37
N LYS A 228 27.85 -2.27 10.98
CA LYS A 228 26.85 -2.23 9.93
C LYS A 228 25.58 -1.52 10.35
N ASN A 229 24.91 -0.86 9.41
CA ASN A 229 23.67 -0.11 9.69
C ASN A 229 22.56 -1.00 10.23
N PHE A 230 22.40 -2.25 9.71
CA PHE A 230 21.41 -3.17 10.28
C PHE A 230 21.70 -3.53 11.74
N ALA A 231 22.97 -3.60 12.14
CA ALA A 231 23.34 -3.87 13.53
C ALA A 231 22.91 -2.74 14.47
N LEU A 232 23.02 -1.49 14.02
CA LEU A 232 22.51 -0.34 14.76
C LEU A 232 20.98 -0.40 14.90
N LEU A 233 20.26 -0.74 13.82
CA LEU A 233 18.81 -0.88 13.83
C LEU A 233 18.32 -1.99 14.76
N MET A 234 19.09 -3.07 14.86
CA MET A 234 18.71 -4.25 15.65
C MET A 234 19.16 -4.16 17.12
N PHE A 235 20.28 -3.50 17.40
CA PHE A 235 20.94 -3.63 18.70
C PHE A 235 21.38 -2.31 19.36
N SER A 236 21.16 -1.14 18.74
CA SER A 236 21.38 0.14 19.42
C SER A 236 20.19 0.51 20.31
N ARG A 237 20.46 1.16 21.45
CA ARG A 237 19.40 1.76 22.29
C ARG A 237 18.68 2.90 21.59
N ASN A 238 19.40 3.63 20.75
CA ASN A 238 18.91 4.81 20.05
C ASN A 238 19.34 4.76 18.58
N PRO A 239 18.82 3.83 17.77
CA PRO A 239 19.20 3.70 16.35
C PRO A 239 18.95 4.98 15.56
N GLU A 240 17.95 5.78 15.94
CA GLU A 240 17.58 7.04 15.33
C GLU A 240 18.66 8.13 15.46
N LYS A 241 19.62 7.97 16.36
CA LYS A 241 20.83 8.84 16.46
C LYS A 241 21.71 8.70 15.22
N PHE A 242 21.77 7.51 14.64
CA PHE A 242 22.62 7.16 13.49
C PHE A 242 21.82 7.12 12.20
N ILE A 243 20.60 6.63 12.29
CA ILE A 243 19.66 6.43 11.16
C ILE A 243 18.37 7.16 11.53
N PRO A 244 18.23 8.44 11.15
CA PRO A 244 17.06 9.24 11.49
C PRO A 244 15.76 8.60 11.00
N TYR A 245 14.68 8.79 11.77
CA TYR A 245 13.35 8.24 11.47
C TYR A 245 13.27 6.71 11.42
N SER A 246 14.21 6.00 12.05
CA SER A 246 14.19 4.55 12.22
C SER A 246 13.27 4.12 13.38
N TYR A 247 12.05 4.63 13.43
CA TYR A 247 11.04 4.31 14.44
C TYR A 247 9.67 4.10 13.82
N VAL A 248 8.76 3.49 14.60
CA VAL A 248 7.35 3.35 14.25
C VAL A 248 6.57 4.45 14.98
N GLU A 249 5.66 5.11 14.28
CA GLU A 249 4.77 6.13 14.82
C GLU A 249 3.31 5.69 14.72
N LEU A 250 2.63 5.62 15.85
CA LEU A 250 1.20 5.31 15.96
C LEU A 250 0.42 6.61 16.13
N ILE A 251 -0.47 6.91 15.20
CA ILE A 251 -1.20 8.17 15.13
C ILE A 251 -2.70 7.89 15.15
N HIS A 252 -3.37 8.30 16.22
CA HIS A 252 -4.82 8.24 16.30
C HIS A 252 -5.44 9.50 15.71
N LYS A 253 -6.30 9.33 14.72
CA LYS A 253 -7.01 10.40 14.01
C LYS A 253 -8.45 10.52 14.51
N SER A 254 -8.99 11.74 14.49
CA SER A 254 -10.40 11.97 14.73
C SER A 254 -11.28 11.34 13.64
N ALA A 255 -12.57 11.15 13.91
CA ALA A 255 -13.55 10.63 12.95
C ALA A 255 -13.58 11.42 11.61
N SER A 256 -13.25 12.70 11.63
CA SER A 256 -13.11 13.51 10.42
C SER A 256 -11.80 13.26 9.67
N GLY A 257 -10.81 12.60 10.31
CA GLY A 257 -9.46 12.44 9.80
C GLY A 257 -8.61 13.72 9.80
N GLU A 258 -9.19 14.86 10.17
CA GLU A 258 -8.54 16.18 10.11
C GLU A 258 -7.62 16.44 11.30
N SER A 259 -7.98 15.94 12.48
CA SER A 259 -7.25 16.21 13.73
C SER A 259 -6.52 14.96 14.23
N VAL A 260 -5.29 15.16 14.71
CA VAL A 260 -4.55 14.15 15.47
C VAL A 260 -5.04 14.20 16.91
N MET A 261 -5.60 13.10 17.41
CA MET A 261 -6.04 12.98 18.79
C MET A 261 -4.91 12.57 19.73
N SER A 262 -4.04 11.69 19.26
CA SER A 262 -2.82 11.29 19.96
C SER A 262 -1.78 10.75 18.97
N SER A 263 -0.50 10.86 19.35
CA SER A 263 0.61 10.24 18.63
C SER A 263 1.58 9.64 19.64
N LYS A 264 2.13 8.46 19.31
CA LYS A 264 3.10 7.74 20.11
C LYS A 264 4.19 7.17 19.22
N GLU A 265 5.44 7.43 19.56
CA GLU A 265 6.60 6.90 18.85
C GLU A 265 7.17 5.69 19.59
N PHE A 266 7.51 4.64 18.87
CA PHE A 266 8.20 3.46 19.37
C PHE A 266 9.63 3.47 18.87
N ARG A 267 10.57 3.73 19.77
CA ARG A 267 12.00 3.90 19.52
C ARG A 267 12.81 2.71 20.02
N GLY A 268 14.12 2.68 19.71
CA GLY A 268 15.05 1.60 20.08
C GLY A 268 15.12 0.51 18.98
N PRO A 269 15.58 -0.71 19.31
CA PRO A 269 15.71 -1.80 18.34
C PRO A 269 14.41 -2.09 17.59
N ILE A 270 14.49 -2.22 16.27
CA ILE A 270 13.28 -2.29 15.41
C ILE A 270 12.37 -3.49 15.72
N TRP A 271 12.93 -4.62 16.15
CA TRP A 271 12.14 -5.78 16.58
C TRP A 271 11.39 -5.53 17.91
N LYS A 272 11.95 -4.69 18.81
CA LYS A 272 11.25 -4.23 20.02
C LYS A 272 10.20 -3.17 19.70
N GLN A 273 10.45 -2.32 18.70
CA GLN A 273 9.45 -1.38 18.22
C GLN A 273 8.21 -2.11 17.72
N LEU A 274 8.37 -3.19 16.91
CA LEU A 274 7.27 -4.03 16.46
C LEU A 274 6.46 -4.55 17.65
N LYS A 275 7.13 -5.19 18.61
CA LYS A 275 6.47 -5.76 19.80
C LYS A 275 5.71 -4.68 20.59
N ASN A 276 6.37 -3.57 20.90
CA ASN A 276 5.77 -2.51 21.71
C ASN A 276 4.60 -1.82 20.99
N ALA A 277 4.70 -1.64 19.66
CA ALA A 277 3.62 -1.09 18.85
C ALA A 277 2.43 -2.04 18.80
N MET A 278 2.67 -3.35 18.61
CA MET A 278 1.62 -4.35 18.61
C MET A 278 0.96 -4.50 19.99
N ASP A 279 1.72 -4.43 21.08
CA ASP A 279 1.19 -4.43 22.44
C ASP A 279 0.25 -3.23 22.67
N GLU A 280 0.65 -2.03 22.23
CA GLU A 280 -0.21 -0.83 22.29
C GLU A 280 -1.46 -0.97 21.43
N ILE A 281 -1.31 -1.40 20.18
CA ILE A 281 -2.42 -1.59 19.25
C ILE A 281 -3.40 -2.61 19.82
N ASN A 282 -2.90 -3.74 20.33
CA ASN A 282 -3.72 -4.80 20.90
C ASN A 282 -4.48 -4.33 22.14
N ASN A 283 -3.83 -3.62 23.04
CA ASN A 283 -4.43 -3.22 24.31
C ASN A 283 -5.43 -2.06 24.17
N VAL A 284 -5.21 -1.16 23.20
CA VAL A 284 -6.01 0.08 23.08
C VAL A 284 -7.05 -0.02 21.97
N TYR A 285 -6.69 -0.59 20.82
CA TYR A 285 -7.49 -0.48 19.60
C TYR A 285 -8.12 -1.80 19.15
N LEU A 286 -7.51 -2.96 19.45
CA LEU A 286 -8.13 -4.23 19.10
C LEU A 286 -9.19 -4.62 20.12
N LYS A 287 -10.36 -5.00 19.61
CA LYS A 287 -11.52 -5.41 20.42
C LYS A 287 -12.12 -6.68 19.83
N SER A 288 -12.71 -7.49 20.68
CA SER A 288 -13.40 -8.71 20.27
C SER A 288 -14.77 -8.83 20.93
N LEU A 289 -15.65 -9.56 20.26
CA LEU A 289 -16.95 -9.97 20.76
C LEU A 289 -17.05 -11.50 20.67
N THR A 290 -17.43 -12.15 21.76
CA THR A 290 -17.69 -13.59 21.76
C THR A 290 -19.18 -13.83 21.68
N LEU A 291 -19.63 -14.46 20.61
CA LEU A 291 -21.01 -14.83 20.37
C LEU A 291 -21.24 -16.29 20.83
N ARG A 292 -22.26 -16.53 21.64
CA ARG A 292 -22.75 -17.89 21.94
C ARG A 292 -23.99 -18.14 21.10
N VAL A 293 -23.97 -19.19 20.29
CA VAL A 293 -25.16 -19.65 19.58
C VAL A 293 -25.98 -20.49 20.56
N LYS A 294 -27.26 -20.14 20.68
CA LYS A 294 -28.19 -20.91 21.54
C LYS A 294 -28.29 -22.32 20.98
N ASP A 295 -28.11 -23.33 21.81
CA ASP A 295 -28.08 -24.76 21.44
C ASP A 295 -26.83 -25.29 20.69
N ASP A 296 -25.77 -24.48 20.53
CA ASP A 296 -24.44 -24.96 20.13
C ASP A 296 -23.44 -24.73 21.28
N LEU A 297 -22.64 -25.77 21.56
CA LEU A 297 -21.55 -25.67 22.56
C LEU A 297 -20.38 -24.80 22.04
N ARG A 298 -20.43 -24.33 20.81
CA ARG A 298 -19.40 -23.51 20.19
C ARG A 298 -19.69 -22.04 20.40
N SER A 299 -18.65 -21.32 20.78
CA SER A 299 -18.62 -19.86 20.76
C SER A 299 -17.78 -19.38 19.57
N GLU A 300 -18.26 -18.35 18.87
CA GLU A 300 -17.50 -17.68 17.82
C GLU A 300 -16.98 -16.34 18.36
N THR A 301 -15.67 -16.09 18.23
CA THR A 301 -15.07 -14.80 18.57
C THR A 301 -14.82 -14.00 17.29
N ILE A 302 -15.35 -12.79 17.24
CA ILE A 302 -15.22 -11.86 16.12
C ILE A 302 -14.39 -10.68 16.61
N TYR A 303 -13.36 -10.33 15.84
CA TYR A 303 -12.48 -9.20 16.11
C TYR A 303 -12.88 -7.99 15.26
N ASN A 304 -12.69 -6.77 15.79
CA ASN A 304 -12.78 -5.57 14.95
C ASN A 304 -11.68 -5.55 13.88
N TYR A 305 -10.46 -5.94 14.28
CA TYR A 305 -9.32 -6.19 13.40
C TYR A 305 -8.61 -7.47 13.84
N PRO A 306 -8.35 -8.43 12.96
CA PRO A 306 -7.57 -9.62 13.32
C PRO A 306 -6.13 -9.24 13.70
N TYR A 307 -5.68 -9.62 14.89
CA TYR A 307 -4.34 -9.35 15.39
C TYR A 307 -3.26 -9.77 14.39
N SER A 308 -3.36 -11.00 13.86
CA SER A 308 -2.39 -11.56 12.93
C SER A 308 -2.29 -10.81 11.59
N ALA A 309 -3.37 -10.16 11.14
CA ALA A 309 -3.33 -9.33 9.93
C ALA A 309 -2.57 -8.02 10.20
N VAL A 310 -2.83 -7.36 11.34
CA VAL A 310 -2.13 -6.12 11.70
C VAL A 310 -0.65 -6.38 11.95
N GLU A 311 -0.31 -7.44 12.71
CA GLU A 311 1.06 -7.85 13.00
C GLU A 311 1.85 -8.12 11.72
N GLU A 312 1.32 -8.91 10.81
CA GLU A 312 1.98 -9.26 9.55
C GLU A 312 2.25 -8.01 8.68
N LEU A 313 1.26 -7.12 8.57
CA LEU A 313 1.40 -5.92 7.75
C LEU A 313 2.35 -4.89 8.37
N LEU A 314 2.37 -4.74 9.71
CA LEU A 314 3.34 -3.87 10.38
C LEU A 314 4.75 -4.45 10.31
N THR A 315 4.91 -5.75 10.47
CA THR A 315 6.19 -6.45 10.29
C THR A 315 6.73 -6.22 8.88
N ASN A 316 5.89 -6.40 7.86
CA ASN A 316 6.26 -6.14 6.47
C ASN A 316 6.68 -4.68 6.26
N ALA A 317 5.98 -3.71 6.86
CA ALA A 317 6.34 -2.30 6.77
C ALA A 317 7.72 -2.02 7.37
N ILE A 318 8.07 -2.62 8.51
CA ILE A 318 9.39 -2.46 9.15
C ILE A 318 10.49 -3.12 8.34
N VAL A 319 10.29 -4.37 7.88
CA VAL A 319 11.29 -5.14 7.14
C VAL A 319 11.55 -4.56 5.75
N HIS A 320 10.54 -4.00 5.11
CA HIS A 320 10.64 -3.42 3.77
C HIS A 320 10.81 -1.89 3.74
N LYS A 321 11.01 -1.25 4.91
CA LYS A 321 11.28 0.18 4.97
C LYS A 321 12.60 0.52 4.25
N ASN A 322 12.59 1.56 3.42
CA ASN A 322 13.82 2.20 2.99
C ASN A 322 14.37 3.07 4.13
N TYR A 323 15.40 2.59 4.81
CA TYR A 323 16.01 3.28 5.96
C TYR A 323 16.87 4.51 5.59
N GLU A 324 17.15 4.75 4.30
CA GLU A 324 17.71 6.01 3.83
C GLU A 324 16.64 7.13 3.75
N ASN A 325 15.36 6.75 3.64
CA ASN A 325 14.28 7.71 3.58
C ASN A 325 14.05 8.33 4.96
N PRO A 326 14.10 9.68 5.11
CA PRO A 326 13.93 10.38 6.38
C PRO A 326 12.45 10.47 6.81
N ARG A 327 11.74 9.35 6.81
CA ARG A 327 10.35 9.23 7.28
C ARG A 327 10.16 7.92 8.04
N SER A 328 9.40 7.98 9.14
CA SER A 328 9.05 6.82 9.97
C SER A 328 8.06 5.89 9.26
N VAL A 329 7.94 4.65 9.74
CA VAL A 329 6.77 3.82 9.47
C VAL A 329 5.60 4.40 10.26
N GLN A 330 4.49 4.71 9.61
CA GLN A 330 3.34 5.33 10.26
C GLN A 330 2.14 4.39 10.27
N VAL A 331 1.54 4.26 11.44
CA VAL A 331 0.30 3.51 11.67
C VAL A 331 -0.78 4.51 12.07
N TYR A 332 -1.70 4.77 11.16
CA TYR A 332 -2.86 5.63 11.42
C TYR A 332 -4.03 4.77 11.88
N VAL A 333 -4.62 5.14 13.00
CA VAL A 333 -5.85 4.52 13.50
C VAL A 333 -6.99 5.51 13.31
N TYR A 334 -7.96 5.11 12.50
CA TYR A 334 -9.23 5.81 12.27
C TYR A 334 -10.36 5.02 12.94
N ASP A 335 -11.56 5.61 12.99
CA ASP A 335 -12.73 4.94 13.56
C ASP A 335 -13.16 3.69 12.78
N ASP A 336 -12.87 3.65 11.47
CA ASP A 336 -13.30 2.62 10.53
C ASP A 336 -12.16 1.79 9.94
N SER A 337 -10.91 2.16 10.21
CA SER A 337 -9.76 1.49 9.59
C SER A 337 -8.45 1.72 10.34
N ILE A 338 -7.50 0.80 10.14
CA ILE A 338 -6.08 1.01 10.44
C ILE A 338 -5.35 1.12 9.11
N VAL A 339 -4.49 2.14 8.97
CA VAL A 339 -3.69 2.35 7.76
C VAL A 339 -2.21 2.32 8.12
N ILE A 340 -1.47 1.40 7.52
CA ILE A 340 -0.02 1.29 7.71
C ILE A 340 0.68 1.84 6.47
N THR A 341 1.53 2.84 6.67
CA THR A 341 2.19 3.58 5.59
C THR A 341 3.70 3.47 5.68
N ASN A 342 4.30 3.12 4.56
CA ASN A 342 5.73 3.13 4.32
C ASN A 342 6.07 4.11 3.19
N TYR A 343 7.16 4.86 3.33
CA TYR A 343 7.56 5.89 2.38
C TYR A 343 8.59 5.37 1.37
N ASN A 344 8.23 4.28 0.72
CA ASN A 344 8.91 3.71 -0.45
C ASN A 344 7.91 2.87 -1.24
N LYS A 345 8.17 2.69 -2.52
CA LYS A 345 7.41 1.74 -3.36
C LYS A 345 7.77 0.30 -3.04
N PRO A 346 6.90 -0.66 -3.40
CA PRO A 346 7.29 -2.06 -3.44
C PRO A 346 8.51 -2.25 -4.34
N ILE A 347 9.39 -3.20 -3.98
CA ILE A 347 10.58 -3.51 -4.77
C ILE A 347 10.16 -4.15 -6.10
N PRO A 348 10.60 -3.62 -7.25
CA PRO A 348 10.32 -4.24 -8.54
C PRO A 348 10.79 -5.70 -8.61
N PRO A 349 10.05 -6.61 -9.29
CA PRO A 349 8.93 -6.32 -10.19
C PRO A 349 7.54 -6.26 -9.52
N ILE A 350 7.46 -6.24 -8.18
CA ILE A 350 6.19 -6.22 -7.44
C ILE A 350 5.57 -4.82 -7.56
N THR A 351 4.29 -4.79 -7.92
CA THR A 351 3.50 -3.55 -8.03
C THR A 351 2.42 -3.48 -6.94
N ILE A 352 1.83 -2.31 -6.74
CA ILE A 352 0.65 -2.14 -5.85
C ILE A 352 -0.51 -3.02 -6.33
N GLN A 353 -0.71 -3.13 -7.64
CA GLN A 353 -1.73 -4.02 -8.20
C GLN A 353 -1.45 -5.50 -7.86
N ASP A 354 -0.18 -5.92 -7.89
CA ASP A 354 0.19 -7.28 -7.46
C ASP A 354 -0.11 -7.50 -5.98
N LEU A 355 0.18 -6.54 -5.10
CA LEU A 355 -0.14 -6.63 -3.68
C LEU A 355 -1.65 -6.75 -3.43
N ASN A 356 -2.48 -6.10 -4.24
CA ASN A 356 -3.94 -6.20 -4.15
C ASN A 356 -4.46 -7.54 -4.67
N THR A 357 -3.88 -8.09 -5.74
CA THR A 357 -4.47 -9.22 -6.49
C THR A 357 -3.84 -10.58 -6.19
N LYS A 358 -2.58 -10.62 -5.72
CA LYS A 358 -1.83 -11.87 -5.47
C LYS A 358 -1.71 -12.16 -3.98
N ASP A 359 -1.63 -13.44 -3.63
CA ASP A 359 -1.46 -13.92 -2.25
C ASP A 359 -0.04 -14.38 -1.94
N SER A 360 0.80 -14.56 -2.96
CA SER A 360 2.20 -14.98 -2.80
C SER A 360 3.10 -14.38 -3.86
N PHE A 361 4.36 -14.17 -3.49
CA PHE A 361 5.37 -13.51 -4.31
C PHE A 361 6.60 -14.41 -4.42
N PRO A 362 6.77 -15.16 -5.53
CA PRO A 362 7.88 -16.10 -5.70
C PRO A 362 9.24 -15.42 -5.88
N ASN A 363 9.26 -14.22 -6.45
CA ASN A 363 10.48 -13.44 -6.64
C ASN A 363 10.78 -12.64 -5.37
N ARG A 364 11.79 -13.11 -4.63
CA ARG A 364 12.15 -12.57 -3.31
C ARG A 364 13.29 -11.59 -3.47
N MET A 365 12.95 -10.33 -3.55
CA MET A 365 13.89 -9.23 -3.38
C MET A 365 13.58 -8.54 -2.05
N TYR A 366 14.60 -8.24 -1.27
CA TYR A 366 14.45 -7.59 0.03
C TYR A 366 15.31 -6.35 0.07
N GLU A 367 14.74 -5.24 0.53
CA GLU A 367 15.46 -3.99 0.77
C GLU A 367 16.52 -4.20 1.86
N ASN A 368 16.17 -4.98 2.90
CA ASN A 368 16.99 -5.19 4.09
C ASN A 368 17.21 -6.70 4.35
N PRO A 369 18.12 -7.37 3.62
CA PRO A 369 18.29 -8.82 3.70
C PRO A 369 18.64 -9.32 5.10
N SER A 370 19.62 -8.71 5.78
CA SER A 370 20.02 -9.13 7.13
C SER A 370 18.93 -8.91 8.17
N ILE A 371 18.18 -7.80 8.09
CA ILE A 371 17.03 -7.55 8.97
C ILE A 371 15.99 -8.65 8.81
N ARG A 372 15.69 -9.02 7.57
CA ARG A 372 14.75 -10.10 7.28
C ARG A 372 15.19 -11.43 7.91
N GLU A 373 16.44 -11.84 7.71
CA GLU A 373 16.93 -13.10 8.29
C GLU A 373 16.90 -13.06 9.83
N MET A 374 17.20 -11.90 10.42
CA MET A 374 17.12 -11.72 11.87
C MET A 374 15.66 -11.77 12.40
N PHE A 375 14.72 -11.18 11.69
CA PHE A 375 13.30 -11.27 12.04
C PHE A 375 12.77 -12.70 11.90
N LYS A 376 13.25 -13.43 10.89
CA LYS A 376 12.95 -14.86 10.72
C LYS A 376 13.49 -15.70 11.88
N SER A 377 14.71 -15.45 12.32
CA SER A 377 15.31 -16.15 13.47
C SER A 377 14.59 -15.89 14.79
N LEU A 378 13.83 -14.80 14.88
CA LEU A 378 12.95 -14.46 16.00
C LEU A 378 11.51 -15.00 15.82
N ASP A 379 11.23 -15.78 14.78
CA ASP A 379 9.88 -16.25 14.40
C ASP A 379 8.85 -15.11 14.17
N LEU A 380 9.34 -13.89 13.85
CA LEU A 380 8.50 -12.73 13.55
C LEU A 380 8.01 -12.71 12.09
N ILE A 381 8.64 -13.48 11.21
CA ILE A 381 8.25 -13.63 9.80
C ILE A 381 8.37 -15.08 9.32
N GLU A 382 7.50 -15.46 8.41
CA GLU A 382 7.53 -16.78 7.77
C GLU A 382 8.44 -16.82 6.53
N SER A 383 8.88 -18.04 6.16
CA SER A 383 9.95 -18.23 5.16
C SER A 383 9.52 -18.08 3.70
N PHE A 384 8.23 -17.98 3.34
CA PHE A 384 7.77 -18.33 2.00
C PHE A 384 7.12 -17.18 1.19
N GLY A 385 7.25 -15.90 1.59
CA GLY A 385 6.65 -14.78 0.86
C GLY A 385 5.11 -14.82 0.86
N SER A 386 4.54 -15.42 1.89
CA SER A 386 3.10 -15.63 2.10
C SER A 386 2.46 -14.59 3.03
N GLY A 387 3.21 -13.61 3.52
CA GLY A 387 2.78 -12.67 4.55
C GLY A 387 1.52 -11.90 4.18
N VAL A 388 1.50 -11.28 3.00
CA VAL A 388 0.30 -10.57 2.51
C VAL A 388 -0.89 -11.53 2.39
N GLY A 389 -0.64 -12.76 1.87
CA GLY A 389 -1.67 -13.80 1.79
C GLY A 389 -2.16 -14.26 3.17
N LYS A 390 -1.29 -14.29 4.19
CA LYS A 390 -1.67 -14.60 5.57
C LYS A 390 -2.59 -13.51 6.13
N ALA A 391 -2.24 -12.24 5.94
CA ALA A 391 -3.09 -11.13 6.35
C ALA A 391 -4.47 -11.18 5.65
N LYS A 392 -4.52 -11.43 4.34
CA LYS A 392 -5.77 -11.59 3.58
C LYS A 392 -6.61 -12.74 4.12
N ARG A 393 -6.00 -13.91 4.40
CA ARG A 393 -6.70 -15.06 4.99
C ARG A 393 -7.26 -14.74 6.38
N ALA A 394 -6.47 -14.10 7.25
CA ALA A 394 -6.92 -13.72 8.58
C ALA A 394 -8.14 -12.78 8.51
N MET A 395 -8.17 -11.83 7.58
CA MET A 395 -9.34 -10.99 7.33
C MET A 395 -10.55 -11.81 6.89
N ALA A 396 -10.37 -12.72 5.95
CA ALA A 396 -11.46 -13.57 5.44
C ALA A 396 -12.02 -14.50 6.52
N GLU A 397 -11.16 -15.13 7.33
CA GLU A 397 -11.56 -16.00 8.46
C GLU A 397 -12.34 -15.24 9.54
N ASN A 398 -12.01 -13.96 9.75
CA ASN A 398 -12.75 -13.07 10.66
C ASN A 398 -14.09 -12.58 10.07
N GLY A 399 -14.39 -12.87 8.80
CA GLY A 399 -15.54 -12.32 8.08
C GLY A 399 -15.42 -10.80 7.86
N SER A 400 -14.20 -10.30 7.75
CA SER A 400 -13.90 -8.89 7.47
C SER A 400 -13.78 -8.66 5.96
N ASP A 401 -13.95 -7.40 5.54
CA ASP A 401 -13.55 -6.99 4.19
C ASP A 401 -12.05 -7.18 4.00
N GLY A 402 -11.61 -7.39 2.76
CA GLY A 402 -10.20 -7.59 2.45
C GLY A 402 -9.36 -6.33 2.69
N ILE A 403 -8.08 -6.53 2.98
CA ILE A 403 -7.11 -5.43 2.98
C ILE A 403 -6.98 -4.83 1.59
N HIS A 404 -6.65 -3.54 1.53
CA HIS A 404 -6.48 -2.82 0.27
C HIS A 404 -5.24 -1.92 0.31
N TYR A 405 -4.32 -2.11 -0.66
CA TYR A 405 -3.21 -1.20 -0.88
C TYR A 405 -3.66 -0.03 -1.74
N GLN A 406 -3.45 1.18 -1.25
CA GLN A 406 -3.85 2.41 -1.92
C GLN A 406 -2.96 2.69 -3.14
N GLU A 407 -3.60 3.07 -4.24
CA GLU A 407 -2.89 3.55 -5.42
C GLU A 407 -2.65 5.06 -5.28
N TYR A 408 -1.40 5.47 -5.45
CA TYR A 408 -0.98 6.87 -5.48
C TYR A 408 -0.50 7.25 -6.87
N ASP A 409 -0.38 8.54 -7.11
CA ASP A 409 0.28 9.05 -8.32
C ASP A 409 1.68 8.41 -8.46
N GLU A 410 2.04 8.07 -9.68
CA GLU A 410 3.28 7.35 -10.01
C GLU A 410 4.56 8.06 -9.51
N ASN A 411 4.49 9.36 -9.23
CA ASN A 411 5.60 10.14 -8.70
C ASN A 411 5.70 10.12 -7.17
N ILE A 412 4.78 9.45 -6.49
CA ILE A 412 4.74 9.36 -5.03
C ILE A 412 5.29 8.00 -4.59
N ASP A 413 6.41 8.02 -3.87
CA ASP A 413 7.05 6.82 -3.33
C ASP A 413 6.43 6.46 -1.98
N ILE A 414 5.22 5.88 -2.02
CA ILE A 414 4.46 5.45 -0.83
C ILE A 414 3.85 4.08 -1.09
N THR A 415 3.88 3.24 -0.05
CA THR A 415 3.08 2.03 0.06
C THR A 415 2.22 2.14 1.29
N SER A 416 0.90 2.22 1.13
CA SER A 416 -0.06 2.27 2.22
C SER A 416 -1.06 1.14 2.10
N VAL A 417 -1.26 0.39 3.18
CA VAL A 417 -2.27 -0.67 3.27
C VAL A 417 -3.37 -0.25 4.24
N VAL A 418 -4.60 -0.37 3.81
CA VAL A 418 -5.81 -0.14 4.61
C VAL A 418 -6.33 -1.47 5.11
N ILE A 419 -6.54 -1.56 6.41
CA ILE A 419 -7.18 -2.68 7.10
C ILE A 419 -8.54 -2.16 7.57
N PRO A 420 -9.64 -2.53 6.90
CA PRO A 420 -10.97 -2.04 7.27
C PRO A 420 -11.46 -2.74 8.55
N ILE A 421 -12.26 -2.03 9.33
CA ILE A 421 -12.94 -2.62 10.49
C ILE A 421 -13.91 -3.71 10.03
N SER A 422 -14.03 -4.79 10.82
CA SER A 422 -14.96 -5.87 10.50
C SER A 422 -16.42 -5.40 10.58
N ARG A 423 -17.14 -5.50 9.45
CA ARG A 423 -18.58 -5.20 9.41
C ARG A 423 -19.37 -6.10 10.33
N LYS A 424 -18.99 -7.37 10.42
CA LYS A 424 -19.60 -8.34 11.33
C LYS A 424 -19.42 -7.88 12.77
N TYR A 425 -18.22 -7.44 13.16
CA TYR A 425 -17.97 -6.88 14.48
C TYR A 425 -18.86 -5.65 14.75
N LEU A 426 -18.93 -4.70 13.83
CA LEU A 426 -19.76 -3.50 13.98
C LEU A 426 -21.24 -3.85 14.16
N GLN A 427 -21.77 -4.72 13.32
CA GLN A 427 -23.16 -5.16 13.39
C GLN A 427 -23.53 -5.74 14.78
N TYR A 428 -22.67 -6.60 15.31
CA TYR A 428 -22.92 -7.20 16.64
C TYR A 428 -22.63 -6.25 17.80
N SER A 429 -21.67 -5.36 17.69
CA SER A 429 -21.37 -4.36 18.72
C SER A 429 -22.52 -3.36 18.89
N PHE A 430 -23.09 -2.87 17.80
CA PHE A 430 -24.28 -2.00 17.87
C PHE A 430 -25.48 -2.71 18.48
N ARG A 431 -25.72 -3.98 18.12
CA ARG A 431 -26.80 -4.79 18.68
C ARG A 431 -26.61 -5.04 20.18
N ALA A 432 -25.37 -5.27 20.62
CA ALA A 432 -25.04 -5.43 22.03
C ALA A 432 -25.31 -4.15 22.85
N ILE A 433 -24.96 -2.99 22.30
CA ILE A 433 -25.21 -1.68 22.91
C ILE A 433 -26.72 -1.41 23.02
N ASP A 434 -27.49 -1.69 21.95
CA ASP A 434 -28.95 -1.48 21.95
C ASP A 434 -29.67 -2.36 22.99
N LEU A 435 -29.23 -3.61 23.16
CA LEU A 435 -29.74 -4.52 24.19
C LEU A 435 -29.40 -4.03 25.61
N ALA A 436 -28.14 -3.62 25.83
CA ALA A 436 -27.71 -3.09 27.13
C ALA A 436 -28.50 -1.80 27.53
N MET A 437 -28.80 -0.93 26.55
CA MET A 437 -29.62 0.26 26.79
C MET A 437 -31.09 -0.09 27.08
N LYS A 438 -31.64 -1.15 26.48
CA LYS A 438 -33.00 -1.64 26.77
C LYS A 438 -33.11 -2.23 28.17
N ASP A 439 -32.11 -2.99 28.60
CA ASP A 439 -32.08 -3.56 29.96
C ASP A 439 -31.96 -2.48 31.02
N GLN A 440 -31.17 -1.42 30.80
CA GLN A 440 -31.09 -0.27 31.72
C GLN A 440 -32.42 0.51 31.80
N ASN A 441 -33.17 0.61 30.70
CA ASN A 441 -34.48 1.27 30.70
C ASN A 441 -35.55 0.45 31.40
N LEU A 442 -35.46 -0.89 31.39
CA LEU A 442 -36.35 -1.78 32.14
C LEU A 442 -36.12 -1.67 33.66
N ASP A 443 -34.88 -1.49 34.11
CA ASP A 443 -34.56 -1.24 35.50
C ASP A 443 -35.03 0.13 36.01
N PHE A 444 -35.13 1.14 35.14
CA PHE A 444 -35.65 2.46 35.46
C PHE A 444 -37.18 2.51 35.58
N GLU A 445 -37.93 1.65 34.89
CA GLU A 445 -39.38 1.55 35.01
C GLU A 445 -39.81 0.75 36.23
N GLY A 446 -38.94 -0.16 36.77
CA GLY A 446 -39.18 -0.91 38.01
C GLY A 446 -38.96 -0.15 39.30
N GLN A 447 -38.32 1.02 39.29
CA GLN A 447 -37.98 1.81 40.49
C GLN A 447 -38.78 3.09 40.67
N LYS A 448 -40.05 3.15 40.23
CA LYS A 448 -40.97 4.19 40.65
C LYS A 448 -41.75 3.72 41.90
N THR A 449 -41.07 3.53 43.01
CA THR A 449 -41.61 3.73 44.36
C THR A 449 -40.47 3.58 45.36
N THR A 450 -39.99 4.64 45.90
CA THR A 450 -39.72 5.07 47.27
C THR A 450 -38.54 6.04 47.33
N SER A 451 -38.89 7.25 47.71
CA SER A 451 -37.97 8.31 48.06
C SER A 451 -37.20 8.00 49.34
N LYS A 452 -35.89 8.22 49.37
CA LYS A 452 -35.15 9.06 50.34
C LYS A 452 -33.64 8.83 50.26
N ASP A 453 -32.98 9.97 50.07
CA ASP A 453 -31.61 10.31 50.53
C ASP A 453 -30.51 9.24 50.61
N GLN A 454 -29.49 9.39 49.75
CA GLN A 454 -28.08 9.45 50.22
C GLN A 454 -27.12 9.80 49.09
N ASN A 455 -26.34 10.84 49.33
CA ASN A 455 -25.14 11.21 48.56
C ASN A 455 -24.13 10.04 48.63
N LEU A 456 -23.53 9.70 47.47
CA LEU A 456 -22.30 8.90 47.45
C LEU A 456 -21.39 9.43 46.32
N ASP A 457 -20.19 9.79 46.77
CA ASP A 457 -19.08 10.26 45.97
C ASP A 457 -18.62 9.23 44.94
N PHE A 458 -18.32 9.68 43.72
CA PHE A 458 -17.68 8.87 42.67
C PHE A 458 -16.15 9.05 42.74
N GLU A 459 -15.48 8.13 43.41
CA GLU A 459 -14.04 7.89 43.17
C GLU A 459 -13.84 6.74 42.18
N GLY A 460 -12.86 6.93 41.30
CA GLY A 460 -12.60 6.14 40.11
C GLY A 460 -12.37 4.65 40.35
N GLN A 461 -12.98 3.85 39.50
CA GLN A 461 -12.61 2.46 39.30
C GLN A 461 -12.00 2.24 37.90
N LYS A 462 -10.75 1.78 37.91
CA LYS A 462 -10.06 1.20 36.74
C LYS A 462 -10.87 0.00 36.26
N THR A 463 -11.44 0.08 35.09
CA THR A 463 -12.06 -1.07 34.42
C THR A 463 -10.99 -1.92 33.76
N THR A 464 -10.69 -3.05 34.35
CA THR A 464 -10.05 -4.18 33.68
C THR A 464 -11.01 -4.73 32.62
N SER A 465 -10.52 -4.92 31.40
CA SER A 465 -11.27 -5.53 30.30
C SER A 465 -11.78 -6.92 30.70
N LYS A 466 -13.07 -7.04 30.94
CA LYS A 466 -13.76 -8.34 31.02
C LYS A 466 -14.48 -8.56 29.70
N ASP A 467 -14.25 -9.73 29.09
CA ASP A 467 -15.02 -10.20 27.95
C ASP A 467 -16.52 -10.12 28.27
N GLN A 468 -17.23 -9.29 27.49
CA GLN A 468 -18.68 -9.22 27.62
C GLN A 468 -19.30 -10.34 26.79
N ILE A 469 -19.97 -11.30 27.43
CA ILE A 469 -20.72 -12.36 26.77
C ILE A 469 -22.16 -11.88 26.61
N VAL A 470 -22.64 -11.78 25.38
CA VAL A 470 -24.01 -11.36 25.05
C VAL A 470 -24.78 -12.56 24.48
N ASP A 471 -25.94 -12.89 25.06
CA ASP A 471 -26.81 -14.02 24.66
C ASP A 471 -27.84 -13.50 23.61
N PHE A 472 -27.87 -14.10 22.44
CA PHE A 472 -28.76 -13.72 21.34
C PHE A 472 -29.81 -14.82 21.11
N GLY A 473 -31.07 -14.52 21.41
CA GLY A 473 -32.22 -15.39 21.07
C GLY A 473 -32.40 -15.55 19.55
N GLU A 474 -33.04 -16.69 19.17
CA GLU A 474 -33.28 -17.03 17.74
C GLU A 474 -33.98 -15.91 16.97
N GLU A 475 -33.28 -15.32 16.00
CA GLU A 475 -33.90 -14.65 14.84
C GLU A 475 -33.10 -14.98 13.56
N LYS A 476 -33.79 -15.59 12.61
CA LYS A 476 -33.29 -15.79 11.25
C LYS A 476 -33.12 -14.45 10.56
N ILE A 477 -31.90 -13.98 10.40
CA ILE A 477 -31.59 -12.74 9.66
C ILE A 477 -31.58 -13.07 8.17
N LYS A 478 -32.49 -12.48 7.41
CA LYS A 478 -32.41 -12.38 5.94
C LYS A 478 -31.33 -11.34 5.60
N ILE A 479 -30.21 -11.82 5.07
CA ILE A 479 -29.16 -10.97 4.51
C ILE A 479 -29.64 -10.45 3.15
N ASN A 480 -30.15 -9.24 3.11
CA ASN A 480 -30.31 -8.41 1.90
C ASN A 480 -30.18 -6.94 2.34
N SER A 481 -29.00 -6.52 2.79
CA SER A 481 -28.70 -5.10 2.96
C SER A 481 -27.71 -4.67 1.89
N VAL A 482 -28.17 -3.82 0.98
CA VAL A 482 -27.30 -2.99 0.14
C VAL A 482 -26.34 -2.22 1.08
N ASP A 483 -25.05 -2.19 0.76
CA ASP A 483 -24.03 -1.44 1.52
C ASP A 483 -24.30 0.08 1.43
N ALA A 484 -25.35 0.55 2.10
CA ALA A 484 -25.79 1.94 2.04
C ALA A 484 -24.70 2.90 2.52
N ILE A 485 -23.99 2.58 3.61
CA ILE A 485 -22.90 3.43 4.15
C ILE A 485 -21.75 3.50 3.15
N GLY A 486 -21.32 2.37 2.58
CA GLY A 486 -20.26 2.37 1.57
C GLY A 486 -20.65 3.13 0.30
N ILE A 487 -21.90 3.03 -0.14
CA ILE A 487 -22.41 3.82 -1.29
C ILE A 487 -22.42 5.30 -0.97
N ILE A 488 -22.89 5.71 0.24
CA ILE A 488 -22.90 7.10 0.68
C ILE A 488 -21.47 7.65 0.74
N ASN A 489 -20.53 6.91 1.30
CA ASN A 489 -19.13 7.33 1.44
C ASN A 489 -18.41 7.49 0.08
N ARG A 490 -18.74 6.65 -0.91
CA ARG A 490 -18.19 6.74 -2.28
C ARG A 490 -18.89 7.77 -3.16
N SER A 491 -19.96 8.41 -2.67
CA SER A 491 -20.70 9.42 -3.44
C SER A 491 -19.89 10.71 -3.64
N THR A 492 -20.24 11.46 -4.69
CA THR A 492 -19.64 12.77 -5.02
C THR A 492 -20.15 13.91 -4.14
N TYR A 493 -21.02 13.63 -3.16
CA TYR A 493 -21.55 14.65 -2.26
C TYR A 493 -20.49 15.16 -1.28
N SER A 494 -20.66 16.42 -0.82
CA SER A 494 -19.76 17.03 0.16
C SER A 494 -19.72 16.21 1.47
N ASN A 495 -18.61 16.32 2.21
CA ASN A 495 -18.42 15.59 3.47
C ASN A 495 -19.54 15.87 4.50
N SER A 496 -20.03 17.12 4.54
CA SER A 496 -21.16 17.50 5.41
C SER A 496 -22.45 16.77 5.01
N ILE A 497 -22.75 16.68 3.71
CA ILE A 497 -23.94 15.95 3.21
C ILE A 497 -23.79 14.46 3.52
N ARG A 498 -22.64 13.84 3.25
CA ARG A 498 -22.39 12.41 3.54
C ARG A 498 -22.61 12.07 5.02
N LYS A 499 -22.07 12.88 5.93
CA LYS A 499 -22.28 12.72 7.38
C LYS A 499 -23.78 12.78 7.75
N THR A 500 -24.51 13.71 7.17
CA THR A 500 -25.96 13.82 7.43
C THR A 500 -26.72 12.60 6.88
N LEU A 501 -26.36 12.10 5.69
CA LEU A 501 -26.98 10.90 5.12
C LEU A 501 -26.70 9.65 5.95
N ILE A 502 -25.49 9.51 6.49
CA ILE A 502 -25.12 8.42 7.41
C ILE A 502 -25.92 8.52 8.70
N ALA A 503 -26.03 9.71 9.31
CA ALA A 503 -26.86 9.91 10.51
C ALA A 503 -28.35 9.56 10.30
N ILE A 504 -28.89 9.85 9.10
CA ILE A 504 -30.25 9.43 8.72
C ILE A 504 -30.32 7.89 8.60
N TYR A 505 -29.31 7.28 7.99
CA TYR A 505 -29.23 5.83 7.88
C TYR A 505 -29.17 5.18 9.27
N ASP A 506 -28.27 5.63 10.13
CA ASP A 506 -28.09 5.07 11.48
C ASP A 506 -29.37 5.18 12.32
N ARG A 507 -30.13 6.28 12.15
CA ARG A 507 -31.39 6.48 12.90
C ARG A 507 -32.56 5.66 12.37
N PHE A 508 -32.65 5.46 11.05
CA PHE A 508 -33.83 4.87 10.40
C PHE A 508 -33.56 3.56 9.65
N PHE A 509 -32.42 2.95 9.85
CA PHE A 509 -31.94 1.76 9.13
C PHE A 509 -32.98 0.62 9.07
N ASN A 510 -33.67 0.33 10.19
CA ASN A 510 -34.66 -0.74 10.28
C ASN A 510 -36.11 -0.25 10.35
N GLU A 511 -36.34 1.03 10.13
CA GLU A 511 -37.64 1.66 10.29
C GLU A 511 -38.14 2.29 9.00
N GLU A 512 -39.48 2.35 8.84
CA GLU A 512 -40.10 3.17 7.81
C GLU A 512 -40.11 4.62 8.26
N PHE A 513 -39.50 5.51 7.51
CA PHE A 513 -39.45 6.93 7.83
C PHE A 513 -40.08 7.83 6.77
N SER A 514 -40.41 9.06 7.14
CA SER A 514 -40.93 10.07 6.27
C SER A 514 -40.07 11.34 6.32
N ARG A 515 -40.37 12.31 5.45
CA ARG A 515 -39.75 13.62 5.51
C ARG A 515 -39.95 14.27 6.90
N ALA A 516 -41.12 14.09 7.53
CA ALA A 516 -41.40 14.67 8.82
C ALA A 516 -40.50 14.12 9.91
N ASP A 517 -40.19 12.80 9.85
CA ASP A 517 -39.32 12.15 10.79
C ASP A 517 -37.87 12.68 10.68
N ILE A 518 -37.37 12.93 9.46
CA ILE A 518 -36.07 13.58 9.25
C ILE A 518 -36.05 15.02 9.74
N VAL A 519 -37.12 15.80 9.49
CA VAL A 519 -37.27 17.18 10.02
C VAL A 519 -37.13 17.17 11.54
N SER A 520 -37.85 16.27 12.20
CA SER A 520 -37.84 16.13 13.66
C SER A 520 -36.46 15.68 14.19
N TYR A 521 -35.85 14.68 13.56
CA TYR A 521 -34.57 14.12 14.01
C TYR A 521 -33.41 15.10 13.86
N LEU A 522 -33.27 15.74 12.68
CA LEU A 522 -32.16 16.65 12.40
C LEU A 522 -32.43 18.12 12.78
N ASN A 523 -33.62 18.44 13.26
CA ASN A 523 -34.08 19.81 13.44
C ASN A 523 -33.86 20.67 12.18
N ALA A 524 -34.08 20.08 11.00
CA ALA A 524 -33.80 20.66 9.70
C ALA A 524 -35.06 21.24 9.04
N SER A 525 -34.86 22.12 8.05
CA SER A 525 -35.99 22.64 7.27
C SER A 525 -36.63 21.55 6.41
N LYS A 526 -37.93 21.73 6.08
CA LYS A 526 -38.65 20.83 5.17
C LYS A 526 -37.96 20.68 3.80
N SER A 527 -37.34 21.75 3.30
CA SER A 527 -36.61 21.77 2.04
C SER A 527 -35.33 20.93 2.14
N ALA A 528 -34.52 21.11 3.19
CA ALA A 528 -33.33 20.35 3.42
C ALA A 528 -33.61 18.84 3.55
N SER A 529 -34.65 18.47 4.31
CA SER A 529 -35.04 17.07 4.49
C SER A 529 -35.55 16.44 3.19
N THR A 530 -36.18 17.20 2.30
CA THR A 530 -36.56 16.73 0.95
C THR A 530 -35.31 16.46 0.10
N ASN A 531 -34.29 17.33 0.18
CA ASN A 531 -33.04 17.14 -0.53
C ASN A 531 -32.29 15.89 -0.05
N TYR A 532 -32.24 15.65 1.27
CA TYR A 532 -31.59 14.43 1.81
C TYR A 532 -32.27 13.15 1.33
N ILE A 533 -33.61 13.10 1.28
CA ILE A 533 -34.34 11.98 0.68
C ILE A 533 -33.98 11.84 -0.81
N GLY A 534 -33.92 12.93 -1.55
CA GLY A 534 -33.52 12.93 -2.95
C GLY A 534 -32.09 12.38 -3.15
N TYR A 535 -31.15 12.75 -2.29
CA TYR A 535 -29.80 12.23 -2.33
C TYR A 535 -29.75 10.71 -2.05
N LEU A 536 -30.48 10.22 -1.04
CA LEU A 536 -30.57 8.79 -0.73
C LEU A 536 -31.24 8.00 -1.86
N GLN A 537 -32.25 8.58 -2.53
CA GLN A 537 -32.90 7.96 -3.70
C GLN A 537 -31.95 7.91 -4.91
N ASN A 538 -31.20 9.00 -5.17
CA ASN A 538 -30.21 9.05 -6.25
C ASN A 538 -29.09 8.02 -6.06
N LEU A 539 -28.72 7.74 -4.81
CA LEU A 539 -27.78 6.69 -4.46
C LEU A 539 -28.39 5.29 -4.46
N ASN A 540 -29.69 5.17 -4.69
CA ASN A 540 -30.44 3.91 -4.70
C ASN A 540 -30.35 3.10 -3.38
N VAL A 541 -30.13 3.78 -2.26
CA VAL A 541 -30.02 3.17 -0.92
C VAL A 541 -31.34 3.16 -0.15
N VAL A 542 -32.36 3.90 -0.63
CA VAL A 542 -33.72 3.90 -0.08
C VAL A 542 -34.75 3.57 -1.15
N GLU A 543 -35.86 2.97 -0.74
CA GLU A 543 -37.02 2.74 -1.57
C GLU A 543 -38.30 3.32 -0.95
N GLN A 544 -39.27 3.65 -1.78
CA GLN A 544 -40.58 4.10 -1.32
C GLN A 544 -41.44 2.89 -0.93
N VAL A 545 -42.04 2.92 0.25
CA VAL A 545 -42.91 1.85 0.74
C VAL A 545 -44.24 1.87 -0.01
N LYS A 546 -44.55 0.79 -0.72
CA LYS A 546 -45.82 0.63 -1.47
C LYS A 546 -46.99 0.36 -0.50
N GLY A 547 -48.14 1.00 -0.73
CA GLY A 547 -49.38 0.74 0.00
C GLY A 547 -49.65 1.58 1.25
N LYS A 548 -48.72 2.45 1.67
CA LYS A 548 -48.89 3.30 2.89
C LYS A 548 -48.92 4.80 2.63
N GLY A 549 -49.39 5.21 1.47
CA GLY A 549 -49.46 6.61 1.08
C GLY A 549 -48.17 7.19 0.47
N LYS A 550 -48.25 8.41 -0.11
CA LYS A 550 -47.07 9.08 -0.68
C LYS A 550 -46.19 9.65 0.45
N GLY A 551 -44.92 9.20 0.54
CA GLY A 551 -43.91 9.83 1.38
C GLY A 551 -43.34 9.01 2.55
N LYS A 552 -43.52 7.69 2.55
CA LYS A 552 -42.82 6.77 3.43
C LYS A 552 -41.70 6.05 2.68
N TYR A 553 -40.55 5.92 3.33
CA TYR A 553 -39.31 5.36 2.79
C TYR A 553 -38.74 4.34 3.75
N ARG A 554 -37.95 3.38 3.25
CA ARG A 554 -37.10 2.49 4.05
C ARG A 554 -35.77 2.28 3.34
N PHE A 555 -34.73 2.00 4.10
CA PHE A 555 -33.46 1.59 3.54
C PHE A 555 -33.58 0.17 2.92
N ARG A 556 -32.77 -0.08 1.89
CA ARG A 556 -32.76 -1.36 1.15
C ARG A 556 -31.84 -2.36 1.78
#